data_6fee0e8017b6a1dd5c211bb3b0d4ecf3
#
_entry.id   6fee0e8017b6a1dd5c211bb3b0d4ecf3
#
_cell.length_a   1.000
_cell.length_b   1.000
_cell.length_c   1.000
_cell.angle_alpha   90.00
_cell.angle_beta   90.00
_cell.angle_gamma   90.00
#
_symmetry.space_group_name_H-M   'P 1'
#
loop_
_entity.id
_entity.type
_entity.pdbx_description
1 polymer ?
#
loop_
_entity_poly.entity_id
_entity_poly.type
_entity_poly.pdbx_seq_one_letter_code
_entity_poly.pdbx_strand_id
1 'polypeptide(L)'
;NIISHSKKDKDHLGESTAISLRDYLRSDTKLDSFFDVNDILDGHQFAQQIQSGIASSLLVIIESDTYSEREWCRIEAISGKKNNVPSILVNVLNGVSSRTFPYLGNMPKIRFNGKWDDVIILLLRTALDQYYEKEYLEQLVMKCDLQNTSILPVPPELMNLINIEDNIKSILYPEPPLGREELEVLNKNGKITSFVTPSQLYSNMNKIQDKKIAISISETPEALTKGIGKAMFDDLSVEIARHLLVTGAKLVYGGDLRIGGFTKLLCDLSCQYGIKEKSDPSTIYFTNYFAWPIFNRLSKSDIAEFKYDRVEIVKTEIPKGVGEEDKGKFFEPTTPSKMFLWANSLSIMRKEMEENVNARIVLGGKIVNFKGRMAGIFEEAICAIQKKHPIYLLGGFGGASAQIVKLMKGETTAEKLFEEAKTNEDYKKLIEYCQMSCLPTINYDELKKFENKDYQVLRNGLDKDENEILFNSINIPEIISLILKGINKAFNY
;
A
#
# COMPACT_ATOMS: atom_id res chain seq x y z
N ASN A 1 8.57 9.73 28.91
CA ASN A 1 9.36 8.75 28.15
C ASN A 1 10.25 7.95 29.10
N ILE A 2 10.28 6.63 28.97
CA ILE A 2 11.13 5.73 29.73
C ILE A 2 12.32 5.35 28.85
N ILE A 3 13.55 5.49 29.38
CA ILE A 3 14.77 5.12 28.66
C ILE A 3 15.39 3.89 29.32
N SER A 4 15.32 2.75 28.64
CA SER A 4 15.90 1.48 29.07
C SER A 4 17.31 1.30 28.49
N HIS A 5 18.31 1.06 29.34
CA HIS A 5 19.70 0.95 28.91
C HIS A 5 20.54 0.05 29.83
N SER A 6 21.70 -0.44 29.35
CA SER A 6 22.66 -1.16 30.16
C SER A 6 23.72 -0.22 30.75
N LYS A 7 24.01 -0.38 32.07
CA LYS A 7 25.08 0.36 32.75
C LYS A 7 26.43 -0.36 32.78
N LYS A 8 26.51 -1.56 32.17
CA LYS A 8 27.70 -2.42 32.31
C LYS A 8 28.45 -2.66 31.00
N ASP A 9 28.27 -1.79 30.02
CA ASP A 9 29.12 -1.81 28.82
C ASP A 9 30.52 -1.40 29.18
N LYS A 10 31.54 -2.02 28.53
CA LYS A 10 32.96 -1.71 28.79
C LYS A 10 33.27 -0.23 28.64
N ASP A 11 32.62 0.43 27.70
CA ASP A 11 32.83 1.84 27.36
C ASP A 11 31.69 2.72 27.86
N HIS A 12 30.85 2.24 28.77
CA HIS A 12 29.63 2.93 29.26
C HIS A 12 28.73 3.48 28.14
N LEU A 13 28.77 2.88 26.96
CA LEU A 13 28.13 3.38 25.74
C LEU A 13 26.62 3.48 25.89
N GLY A 14 25.98 2.46 26.48
CA GLY A 14 24.54 2.47 26.72
C GLY A 14 24.13 3.58 27.67
N GLU A 15 24.85 3.75 28.78
CA GLU A 15 24.59 4.79 29.78
C GLU A 15 24.86 6.20 29.25
N SER A 16 26.00 6.43 28.57
CA SER A 16 26.35 7.72 27.99
C SER A 16 25.35 8.15 26.90
N THR A 17 24.90 7.20 26.07
CA THR A 17 23.87 7.45 25.04
C THR A 17 22.53 7.78 25.69
N ALA A 18 22.13 7.07 26.75
CA ALA A 18 20.90 7.33 27.48
C ALA A 18 20.91 8.71 28.16
N ILE A 19 22.04 9.11 28.76
CA ILE A 19 22.24 10.45 29.34
C ILE A 19 22.13 11.51 28.25
N SER A 20 22.78 11.33 27.11
CA SER A 20 22.73 12.25 25.98
C SER A 20 21.29 12.40 25.42
N LEU A 21 20.53 11.33 25.33
CA LEU A 21 19.13 11.39 24.93
C LEU A 21 18.29 12.17 25.96
N ARG A 22 18.46 11.89 27.23
CA ARG A 22 17.77 12.61 28.30
C ARG A 22 18.03 14.11 28.24
N ASP A 23 19.30 14.47 28.08
CA ASP A 23 19.71 15.89 28.06
C ASP A 23 19.16 16.59 26.83
N TYR A 24 19.15 15.92 25.66
CA TYR A 24 18.51 16.40 24.44
C TYR A 24 17.00 16.59 24.63
N LEU A 25 16.29 15.61 25.22
CA LEU A 25 14.85 15.73 25.47
C LEU A 25 14.52 16.93 26.35
N ARG A 26 15.36 17.24 27.35
CA ARG A 26 15.16 18.36 28.28
C ARG A 26 15.51 19.71 27.71
N SER A 27 16.54 19.80 26.87
CA SER A 27 17.03 21.09 26.31
C SER A 27 16.34 21.47 25.01
N ASP A 28 16.12 20.53 24.13
CA ASP A 28 15.74 20.80 22.72
C ASP A 28 14.28 20.41 22.40
N THR A 29 13.59 19.77 23.34
CA THR A 29 12.19 19.38 23.13
C THR A 29 11.31 19.79 24.33
N LYS A 30 9.97 19.68 24.15
CA LYS A 30 8.99 19.80 25.25
C LYS A 30 8.56 18.44 25.82
N LEU A 31 9.30 17.38 25.49
CA LEU A 31 8.99 16.02 25.92
C LEU A 31 9.61 15.77 27.31
N ASP A 32 8.78 15.42 28.28
CA ASP A 32 9.28 14.99 29.58
C ASP A 32 9.92 13.60 29.48
N SER A 33 11.09 13.45 30.09
CA SER A 33 11.77 12.16 30.17
C SER A 33 11.80 11.64 31.60
N PHE A 34 11.31 10.42 31.79
CA PHE A 34 11.67 9.62 32.95
C PHE A 34 13.02 8.95 32.66
N PHE A 35 14.04 9.38 33.35
CA PHE A 35 15.36 8.82 33.25
C PHE A 35 15.67 8.08 34.56
N ASP A 36 15.93 6.78 34.35
CA ASP A 36 16.60 5.86 35.22
C ASP A 36 15.94 5.43 36.55
N VAL A 37 16.17 4.16 36.77
CA VAL A 37 15.92 3.32 37.94
C VAL A 37 16.50 3.88 39.24
N ASN A 38 17.42 4.86 39.25
CA ASN A 38 17.90 5.51 40.45
C ASN A 38 16.97 6.58 41.04
N ASP A 39 16.00 7.06 40.26
CA ASP A 39 14.91 7.90 40.76
C ASP A 39 13.73 7.05 41.29
N ILE A 40 13.80 5.72 41.12
CA ILE A 40 12.81 4.74 41.54
C ILE A 40 13.43 3.81 42.60
N LEU A 41 13.06 4.04 43.82
CA LEU A 41 13.50 3.31 45.02
C LEU A 41 12.96 1.87 45.08
N ASP A 42 13.34 0.90 44.34
CA ASP A 42 13.03 -0.53 44.35
C ASP A 42 12.35 -1.03 43.08
N GLY A 43 12.92 -2.10 42.48
CA GLY A 43 12.46 -2.72 41.24
C GLY A 43 11.00 -3.21 41.21
N HIS A 44 10.31 -3.30 42.34
CA HIS A 44 8.87 -3.56 42.44
C HIS A 44 8.03 -2.32 42.06
N GLN A 45 8.53 -1.11 42.28
CA GLN A 45 7.82 0.11 41.91
C GLN A 45 7.86 0.41 40.42
N PHE A 46 8.92 0.00 39.70
CA PHE A 46 9.02 0.18 38.26
C PHE A 46 7.93 -0.63 37.52
N ALA A 47 7.74 -1.90 37.85
CA ALA A 47 6.66 -2.71 37.28
C ALA A 47 5.27 -2.14 37.61
N GLN A 48 5.07 -1.61 38.85
CA GLN A 48 3.83 -0.94 39.22
C GLN A 48 3.64 0.43 38.55
N GLN A 49 4.72 1.20 38.37
CA GLN A 49 4.66 2.49 37.67
C GLN A 49 4.46 2.31 36.16
N ILE A 50 5.06 1.29 35.53
CA ILE A 50 4.72 0.90 34.19
C ILE A 50 3.23 0.49 34.12
N GLN A 51 2.73 -0.28 35.04
CA GLN A 51 1.31 -0.68 35.09
C GLN A 51 0.35 0.49 35.33
N SER A 52 0.73 1.48 36.12
CA SER A 52 -0.11 2.64 36.43
C SER A 52 0.07 3.84 35.50
N GLY A 53 1.22 3.96 34.81
CA GLY A 53 1.56 5.07 33.92
C GLY A 53 1.44 4.75 32.42
N ILE A 54 0.95 3.59 32.07
CA ILE A 54 1.01 3.00 30.72
C ILE A 54 0.28 3.80 29.65
N ALA A 55 -0.82 4.46 29.97
CA ALA A 55 -1.61 5.20 28.98
C ALA A 55 -0.89 6.43 28.39
N SER A 56 0.25 6.85 28.97
CA SER A 56 0.98 8.07 28.57
C SER A 56 2.50 7.87 28.44
N SER A 57 3.00 6.65 28.46
CA SER A 57 4.44 6.36 28.44
C SER A 57 4.90 5.90 27.06
N LEU A 58 6.13 6.30 26.68
CA LEU A 58 6.86 5.81 25.51
C LEU A 58 8.14 5.12 26.02
N LEU A 59 8.52 4.00 25.42
CA LEU A 59 9.72 3.25 25.80
C LEU A 59 10.78 3.38 24.72
N VAL A 60 11.94 3.92 25.08
CA VAL A 60 13.13 3.96 24.24
C VAL A 60 14.16 2.97 24.77
N ILE A 61 14.47 1.95 24.02
CA ILE A 61 15.45 0.93 24.36
C ILE A 61 16.78 1.27 23.67
N ILE A 62 17.83 1.48 24.47
CA ILE A 62 19.20 1.67 23.96
C ILE A 62 19.87 0.29 23.90
N GLU A 63 19.91 -0.30 22.71
CA GLU A 63 20.52 -1.61 22.47
C GLU A 63 22.03 -1.48 22.33
N SER A 64 22.74 -1.71 23.43
CA SER A 64 24.19 -1.81 23.51
C SER A 64 24.65 -3.26 23.57
N ASP A 65 25.97 -3.51 23.50
CA ASP A 65 26.56 -4.85 23.44
C ASP A 65 26.14 -5.77 24.60
N THR A 66 25.89 -5.21 25.79
CA THR A 66 25.49 -5.97 27.00
C THR A 66 24.00 -5.88 27.35
N TYR A 67 23.20 -5.17 26.57
CA TYR A 67 21.77 -4.97 26.90
C TYR A 67 21.02 -6.29 27.10
N SER A 68 21.18 -7.21 26.16
CA SER A 68 20.47 -8.50 26.16
C SER A 68 20.88 -9.46 27.29
N GLU A 69 22.02 -9.21 27.95
CA GLU A 69 22.51 -10.00 29.07
C GLU A 69 21.97 -9.52 30.41
N ARG A 70 21.28 -8.37 30.46
CA ARG A 70 20.79 -7.74 31.68
C ARG A 70 19.38 -8.15 31.99
N GLU A 71 19.18 -8.71 33.17
CA GLU A 71 17.88 -9.15 33.66
C GLU A 71 16.85 -8.00 33.67
N TRP A 72 17.24 -6.85 34.19
CA TRP A 72 16.36 -5.67 34.26
C TRP A 72 15.96 -5.16 32.88
N CYS A 73 16.91 -5.03 31.97
CA CYS A 73 16.62 -4.61 30.59
C CYS A 73 15.64 -5.57 29.90
N ARG A 74 15.76 -6.86 30.19
CA ARG A 74 14.82 -7.89 29.67
C ARG A 74 13.43 -7.72 30.29
N ILE A 75 13.34 -7.48 31.60
CA ILE A 75 12.06 -7.25 32.30
C ILE A 75 11.37 -5.99 31.75
N GLU A 76 12.11 -4.90 31.54
CA GLU A 76 11.59 -3.65 30.96
C GLU A 76 11.04 -3.86 29.56
N ALA A 77 11.79 -4.51 28.68
CA ALA A 77 11.35 -4.82 27.31
C ALA A 77 10.11 -5.72 27.29
N ILE A 78 10.08 -6.78 28.12
CA ILE A 78 8.91 -7.67 28.24
C ILE A 78 7.70 -6.90 28.78
N SER A 79 7.89 -6.06 29.79
CA SER A 79 6.80 -5.29 30.38
C SER A 79 6.22 -4.29 29.39
N GLY A 80 7.07 -3.59 28.62
CA GLY A 80 6.63 -2.71 27.55
C GLY A 80 5.74 -3.44 26.53
N LYS A 81 6.18 -4.62 26.06
CA LYS A 81 5.40 -5.43 25.12
C LYS A 81 4.08 -5.97 25.70
N LYS A 82 4.11 -6.51 26.92
CA LYS A 82 2.89 -7.02 27.58
C LYS A 82 1.79 -5.96 27.73
N ASN A 83 2.19 -4.72 27.86
CA ASN A 83 1.30 -3.60 28.12
C ASN A 83 1.07 -2.72 26.86
N ASN A 84 1.52 -3.17 25.70
CA ASN A 84 1.38 -2.46 24.42
C ASN A 84 1.90 -1.01 24.47
N VAL A 85 3.01 -0.77 25.21
CA VAL A 85 3.64 0.54 25.28
C VAL A 85 4.33 0.83 23.95
N PRO A 86 4.08 2.00 23.31
CA PRO A 86 4.81 2.37 22.11
C PRO A 86 6.31 2.36 22.37
N SER A 87 7.03 1.51 21.64
CA SER A 87 8.43 1.20 21.94
C SER A 87 9.28 1.29 20.69
N ILE A 88 10.47 1.88 20.79
CA ILE A 88 11.48 1.90 19.74
C ILE A 88 12.82 1.37 20.22
N LEU A 89 13.62 0.85 19.31
CA LEU A 89 14.96 0.35 19.55
C LEU A 89 16.00 1.27 18.90
N VAL A 90 16.87 1.85 19.73
CA VAL A 90 18.02 2.64 19.28
C VAL A 90 19.26 1.76 19.36
N ASN A 91 19.79 1.38 18.20
CA ASN A 91 20.95 0.49 18.13
C ASN A 91 22.26 1.29 18.21
N VAL A 92 23.05 0.99 19.24
CA VAL A 92 24.37 1.58 19.49
C VAL A 92 25.46 0.50 19.61
N LEU A 93 25.25 -0.68 19.02
CA LEU A 93 26.22 -1.77 19.07
C LEU A 93 27.55 -1.36 18.42
N ASN A 94 28.64 -1.58 19.13
CA ASN A 94 30.02 -1.38 18.63
C ASN A 94 30.59 -2.65 18.02
N GLY A 95 30.14 -3.80 18.46
CA GLY A 95 30.64 -5.10 18.06
C GLY A 95 29.55 -6.05 17.56
N VAL A 96 29.84 -7.34 17.65
CA VAL A 96 28.90 -8.42 17.35
C VAL A 96 28.22 -8.83 18.66
N SER A 97 26.92 -8.68 18.73
CA SER A 97 26.15 -9.26 19.84
C SER A 97 26.21 -10.78 19.76
N SER A 98 26.73 -11.44 20.81
CA SER A 98 26.77 -12.89 20.88
C SER A 98 25.40 -13.54 20.99
N ARG A 99 24.38 -12.77 21.40
CA ARG A 99 23.00 -13.22 21.59
C ARG A 99 22.05 -12.03 21.49
N THR A 100 21.05 -12.12 20.61
CA THR A 100 19.95 -11.17 20.56
C THR A 100 18.85 -11.61 21.53
N PHE A 101 18.25 -10.65 22.21
CA PHE A 101 17.07 -10.90 23.05
C PHE A 101 15.82 -11.04 22.14
N PRO A 102 15.13 -12.21 22.12
CA PRO A 102 14.09 -12.49 21.11
C PRO A 102 12.94 -11.47 21.13
N TYR A 103 12.64 -10.88 22.28
CA TYR A 103 11.52 -9.94 22.43
C TYR A 103 11.82 -8.51 21.98
N LEU A 104 13.02 -8.22 21.49
CA LEU A 104 13.35 -6.96 20.80
C LEU A 104 12.96 -6.98 19.31
N GLY A 105 12.65 -8.15 18.77
CA GLY A 105 12.08 -8.27 17.42
C GLY A 105 10.74 -7.54 17.31
N ASN A 106 10.34 -7.18 16.09
CA ASN A 106 9.10 -6.47 15.76
C ASN A 106 8.93 -5.09 16.44
N MET A 107 10.02 -4.48 16.91
CA MET A 107 10.04 -3.08 17.34
C MET A 107 10.66 -2.23 16.22
N PRO A 108 10.12 -1.02 15.94
CA PRO A 108 10.79 -0.06 15.07
C PRO A 108 12.21 0.19 15.56
N LYS A 109 13.19 0.09 14.66
CA LYS A 109 14.60 0.12 15.00
C LYS A 109 15.34 1.16 14.19
N ILE A 110 16.18 1.95 14.87
CA ILE A 110 17.08 2.91 14.22
C ILE A 110 18.51 2.66 14.68
N ARG A 111 19.48 2.71 13.74
CA ARG A 111 20.89 2.78 14.09
C ARG A 111 21.24 4.22 14.47
N PHE A 112 21.77 4.42 15.65
CA PHE A 112 22.17 5.75 16.09
C PHE A 112 23.35 6.26 15.27
N ASN A 113 23.17 7.42 14.68
CA ASN A 113 24.13 8.08 13.81
C ASN A 113 24.67 9.41 14.39
N GLY A 114 24.45 9.65 15.68
CA GLY A 114 24.79 10.89 16.37
C GLY A 114 23.73 11.99 16.29
N LYS A 115 22.58 11.75 15.63
CA LYS A 115 21.49 12.71 15.51
C LYS A 115 20.24 12.23 16.27
N TRP A 116 19.76 13.02 17.20
CA TRP A 116 18.56 12.70 17.99
C TRP A 116 17.27 13.00 17.25
N ASP A 117 17.27 13.94 16.28
CA ASP A 117 16.06 14.28 15.52
C ASP A 117 15.40 13.06 14.89
N ASP A 118 16.21 12.18 14.24
CA ASP A 118 15.71 10.98 13.58
C ASP A 118 15.09 9.99 14.60
N VAL A 119 15.68 9.90 15.79
CA VAL A 119 15.20 9.04 16.88
C VAL A 119 13.87 9.58 17.42
N ILE A 120 13.77 10.89 17.62
CA ILE A 120 12.54 11.54 18.12
C ILE A 120 11.42 11.43 17.08
N ILE A 121 11.72 11.64 15.80
CA ILE A 121 10.74 11.45 14.72
C ILE A 121 10.20 10.02 14.73
N LEU A 122 11.08 9.01 14.82
CA LEU A 122 10.65 7.60 14.89
C LEU A 122 9.80 7.34 16.14
N LEU A 123 10.19 7.86 17.30
CA LEU A 123 9.46 7.69 18.55
C LEU A 123 8.05 8.30 18.48
N LEU A 124 7.95 9.55 18.04
CA LEU A 124 6.67 10.25 17.92
C LEU A 124 5.77 9.60 16.86
N ARG A 125 6.32 9.20 15.73
CA ARG A 125 5.58 8.47 14.70
C ARG A 125 5.02 7.17 15.26
N THR A 126 5.84 6.35 15.91
CA THR A 126 5.42 5.08 16.52
C THR A 126 4.31 5.28 17.54
N ALA A 127 4.41 6.33 18.36
CA ALA A 127 3.40 6.65 19.35
C ALA A 127 2.07 7.09 18.72
N LEU A 128 2.13 7.98 17.72
CA LEU A 128 0.95 8.49 17.02
C LEU A 128 0.26 7.39 16.21
N ASP A 129 1.01 6.56 15.50
CA ASP A 129 0.47 5.44 14.73
C ASP A 129 -0.26 4.47 15.67
N GLN A 130 0.37 4.09 16.78
CA GLN A 130 -0.24 3.17 17.75
C GLN A 130 -1.46 3.76 18.46
N TYR A 131 -1.45 5.06 18.79
CA TYR A 131 -2.60 5.76 19.35
C TYR A 131 -3.76 5.82 18.35
N TYR A 132 -3.48 6.19 17.12
CA TYR A 132 -4.46 6.23 16.03
C TYR A 132 -5.11 4.86 15.82
N GLU A 133 -4.30 3.79 15.71
CA GLU A 133 -4.80 2.43 15.54
C GLU A 133 -5.70 2.01 16.70
N LYS A 134 -5.32 2.32 17.93
CA LYS A 134 -6.13 2.02 19.11
C LYS A 134 -7.51 2.66 19.01
N GLU A 135 -7.57 3.97 18.79
CA GLU A 135 -8.83 4.72 18.68
C GLU A 135 -9.69 4.22 17.53
N TYR A 136 -9.07 3.94 16.39
CA TYR A 136 -9.75 3.41 15.21
C TYR A 136 -10.38 2.03 15.47
N LEU A 137 -9.63 1.11 16.07
CA LEU A 137 -10.11 -0.24 16.39
C LEU A 137 -11.22 -0.20 17.47
N GLU A 138 -11.11 0.67 18.48
CA GLU A 138 -12.17 0.87 19.49
C GLU A 138 -13.47 1.34 18.84
N GLN A 139 -13.40 2.28 17.91
CA GLN A 139 -14.57 2.74 17.15
C GLN A 139 -15.19 1.63 16.30
N LEU A 140 -14.36 0.75 15.69
CA LEU A 140 -14.86 -0.39 14.92
C LEU A 140 -15.58 -1.40 15.80
N VAL A 141 -15.04 -1.74 16.97
CA VAL A 141 -15.70 -2.63 17.94
C VAL A 141 -17.08 -2.10 18.30
N MET A 142 -17.19 -0.79 18.60
CA MET A 142 -18.46 -0.16 18.92
C MET A 142 -19.44 -0.14 17.73
N LYS A 143 -18.97 0.23 16.53
CA LYS A 143 -19.84 0.33 15.34
C LYS A 143 -20.34 -1.02 14.84
N CYS A 144 -19.55 -2.06 14.96
CA CYS A 144 -19.88 -3.41 14.49
C CYS A 144 -20.47 -4.30 15.60
N ASP A 145 -20.66 -3.76 16.81
CA ASP A 145 -21.18 -4.49 18.00
C ASP A 145 -20.45 -5.83 18.24
N LEU A 146 -19.11 -5.79 18.23
CA LEU A 146 -18.29 -6.99 18.33
C LEU A 146 -18.20 -7.46 19.79
N GLN A 147 -18.90 -8.53 20.09
CA GLN A 147 -18.90 -9.14 21.44
C GLN A 147 -17.67 -10.03 21.64
N ASN A 148 -17.17 -10.11 22.88
CA ASN A 148 -16.01 -10.93 23.28
C ASN A 148 -14.76 -10.68 22.44
N THR A 149 -14.58 -9.42 21.97
CA THR A 149 -13.46 -8.99 21.14
C THR A 149 -12.59 -8.02 21.93
N SER A 150 -11.31 -8.29 21.99
CA SER A 150 -10.29 -7.36 22.50
C SER A 150 -9.55 -6.72 21.33
N ILE A 151 -9.02 -5.53 21.54
CA ILE A 151 -8.19 -4.84 20.57
C ILE A 151 -6.71 -4.94 20.94
N LEU A 152 -5.86 -5.07 19.94
CA LEU A 152 -4.42 -4.86 20.05
C LEU A 152 -4.02 -3.77 19.04
N PRO A 153 -3.41 -2.65 19.45
CA PRO A 153 -3.01 -1.59 18.53
C PRO A 153 -1.70 -1.90 17.78
N VAL A 154 -1.24 -3.14 17.87
CA VAL A 154 -0.03 -3.68 17.24
C VAL A 154 -0.32 -5.10 16.76
N PRO A 155 0.45 -5.64 15.77
CA PRO A 155 0.33 -7.04 15.38
C PRO A 155 0.45 -7.98 16.58
N PRO A 156 -0.43 -8.99 16.72
CA PRO A 156 -0.43 -9.90 17.86
C PRO A 156 0.87 -10.72 17.96
N GLU A 157 1.43 -10.76 19.16
CA GLU A 157 2.53 -11.64 19.55
C GLU A 157 2.13 -12.47 20.77
N LEU A 158 2.82 -13.57 21.05
CA LEU A 158 2.53 -14.42 22.23
C LEU A 158 2.53 -13.61 23.53
N MET A 159 3.39 -12.60 23.64
CA MET A 159 3.49 -11.78 24.85
C MET A 159 2.26 -10.89 25.07
N ASN A 160 1.62 -10.40 24.03
CA ASN A 160 0.42 -9.59 24.13
C ASN A 160 -0.79 -10.41 24.59
N LEU A 161 -0.79 -11.73 24.31
CA LEU A 161 -1.92 -12.61 24.60
C LEU A 161 -1.95 -13.14 26.05
N ILE A 162 -0.86 -12.94 26.81
CA ILE A 162 -0.74 -13.48 28.17
C ILE A 162 -1.78 -12.86 29.13
N ASN A 163 -2.06 -11.57 28.98
CA ASN A 163 -2.95 -10.81 29.87
C ASN A 163 -4.39 -10.69 29.36
N ILE A 164 -4.75 -11.41 28.29
CA ILE A 164 -6.10 -11.36 27.72
C ILE A 164 -7.06 -12.16 28.62
N GLU A 165 -8.20 -11.54 28.92
CA GLU A 165 -9.26 -12.15 29.73
C GLU A 165 -9.83 -13.41 29.08
N ASP A 166 -10.25 -14.38 29.89
CA ASP A 166 -10.70 -15.71 29.39
C ASP A 166 -12.04 -15.67 28.62
N ASN A 167 -12.83 -14.60 28.78
CA ASN A 167 -14.06 -14.35 28.03
C ASN A 167 -13.82 -13.87 26.58
N ILE A 168 -12.61 -13.40 26.27
CA ILE A 168 -12.23 -12.92 24.94
C ILE A 168 -11.98 -14.09 24.00
N LYS A 169 -12.63 -14.08 22.85
CA LYS A 169 -12.52 -15.11 21.82
C LYS A 169 -11.94 -14.56 20.50
N SER A 170 -12.00 -13.26 20.30
CA SER A 170 -11.52 -12.60 19.09
C SER A 170 -10.56 -11.47 19.42
N ILE A 171 -9.54 -11.30 18.58
CA ILE A 171 -8.60 -10.18 18.62
C ILE A 171 -8.76 -9.38 17.33
N LEU A 172 -9.05 -8.09 17.48
CA LEU A 172 -9.02 -7.13 16.39
C LEU A 172 -7.70 -6.36 16.45
N TYR A 173 -6.96 -6.31 15.34
CA TYR A 173 -5.62 -5.71 15.28
C TYR A 173 -5.38 -5.00 13.94
N PRO A 174 -4.38 -4.09 13.84
CA PRO A 174 -4.09 -3.36 12.60
C PRO A 174 -3.67 -4.26 11.45
N GLU A 175 -3.84 -3.77 10.24
CA GLU A 175 -3.30 -4.36 9.03
C GLU A 175 -1.75 -4.44 9.06
N PRO A 176 -1.14 -5.40 8.40
CA PRO A 176 -1.71 -6.46 7.56
C PRO A 176 -2.13 -7.69 8.36
N PRO A 177 -2.97 -8.59 7.79
CA PRO A 177 -3.31 -9.84 8.46
C PRO A 177 -2.09 -10.73 8.65
N LEU A 178 -2.04 -11.44 9.78
CA LEU A 178 -0.98 -12.39 10.08
C LEU A 178 -0.92 -13.53 9.06
N GLY A 179 0.29 -14.01 8.79
CA GLY A 179 0.52 -15.18 7.97
C GLY A 179 -0.05 -16.45 8.60
N ARG A 180 -0.23 -17.50 7.79
CA ARG A 180 -0.79 -18.77 8.25
C ARG A 180 0.05 -19.39 9.37
N GLU A 181 1.36 -19.37 9.20
CA GLU A 181 2.31 -19.95 10.15
C GLU A 181 2.28 -19.21 11.50
N GLU A 182 2.14 -17.88 11.47
CA GLU A 182 1.99 -17.04 12.68
C GLU A 182 0.69 -17.36 13.40
N LEU A 183 -0.42 -17.45 12.66
CA LEU A 183 -1.73 -17.83 13.21
C LEU A 183 -1.71 -19.23 13.83
N GLU A 184 -1.05 -20.20 13.19
CA GLU A 184 -0.90 -21.55 13.75
C GLU A 184 -0.13 -21.55 15.08
N VAL A 185 0.89 -20.70 15.23
CA VAL A 185 1.64 -20.57 16.49
C VAL A 185 0.78 -19.91 17.58
N LEU A 186 0.07 -18.83 17.27
CA LEU A 186 -0.77 -18.11 18.22
C LEU A 186 -1.98 -18.94 18.67
N ASN A 187 -2.58 -19.69 17.76
CA ASN A 187 -3.75 -20.55 18.04
C ASN A 187 -3.42 -21.79 18.90
N LYS A 188 -2.16 -22.20 19.01
CA LYS A 188 -1.76 -23.33 19.86
C LYS A 188 -2.16 -23.16 21.33
N ASN A 189 -2.33 -21.94 21.81
CA ASN A 189 -2.78 -21.66 23.18
C ASN A 189 -4.28 -21.88 23.39
N GLY A 190 -5.07 -22.08 22.34
CA GLY A 190 -6.48 -22.46 22.38
C GLY A 190 -7.46 -21.45 23.00
N LYS A 191 -7.00 -20.32 23.51
CA LYS A 191 -7.83 -19.27 24.15
C LYS A 191 -8.54 -18.40 23.11
N ILE A 192 -7.80 -17.96 22.10
CA ILE A 192 -8.30 -17.07 21.04
C ILE A 192 -8.66 -17.94 19.83
N THR A 193 -9.85 -17.75 19.31
CA THR A 193 -10.37 -18.53 18.17
C THR A 193 -10.34 -17.73 16.86
N SER A 194 -10.19 -16.41 16.94
CA SER A 194 -10.21 -15.52 15.77
C SER A 194 -9.25 -14.36 15.92
N PHE A 195 -8.44 -14.14 14.88
CA PHE A 195 -7.59 -12.97 14.71
C PHE A 195 -8.06 -12.26 13.45
N VAL A 196 -8.49 -11.00 13.57
CA VAL A 196 -9.20 -10.28 12.49
C VAL A 196 -8.62 -8.89 12.34
N THR A 197 -8.45 -8.46 11.09
CA THR A 197 -8.10 -7.08 10.76
C THR A 197 -9.34 -6.28 10.32
N PRO A 198 -9.31 -4.95 10.31
CA PRO A 198 -10.44 -4.13 9.88
C PRO A 198 -10.97 -4.50 8.49
N SER A 199 -10.08 -4.73 7.51
CA SER A 199 -10.51 -5.11 6.17
C SER A 199 -11.19 -6.49 6.13
N GLN A 200 -10.78 -7.43 6.97
CA GLN A 200 -11.43 -8.73 7.09
C GLN A 200 -12.84 -8.63 7.73
N LEU A 201 -13.06 -7.69 8.65
CA LEU A 201 -14.42 -7.41 9.15
C LEU A 201 -15.35 -6.93 8.04
N TYR A 202 -14.87 -6.06 7.16
CA TYR A 202 -15.67 -5.55 6.04
C TYR A 202 -15.91 -6.60 4.96
N SER A 203 -15.11 -7.65 4.86
CA SER A 203 -15.27 -8.70 3.85
C SER A 203 -16.62 -9.43 3.92
N ASN A 204 -17.15 -9.59 5.12
CA ASN A 204 -18.45 -10.23 5.34
C ASN A 204 -19.65 -9.37 4.89
N MET A 205 -19.42 -8.08 4.64
CA MET A 205 -20.48 -7.10 4.31
C MET A 205 -20.61 -6.86 2.80
N ASN A 206 -19.65 -7.30 1.97
CA ASN A 206 -19.57 -6.92 0.56
C ASN A 206 -19.55 -8.15 -0.37
N LYS A 207 -20.48 -8.21 -1.32
CA LYS A 207 -20.59 -9.31 -2.30
C LYS A 207 -19.89 -8.96 -3.62
N ILE A 208 -18.60 -8.67 -3.57
CA ILE A 208 -17.78 -8.41 -4.77
C ILE A 208 -17.03 -9.69 -5.21
N GLN A 209 -17.40 -10.82 -4.64
CA GLN A 209 -16.72 -12.08 -4.86
C GLN A 209 -16.60 -12.40 -6.36
N ASP A 210 -15.41 -12.83 -6.77
CA ASP A 210 -15.05 -13.21 -8.15
C ASP A 210 -15.11 -12.10 -9.21
N LYS A 211 -15.45 -10.86 -8.86
CA LYS A 211 -15.39 -9.74 -9.81
C LYS A 211 -13.95 -9.37 -10.10
N LYS A 212 -13.62 -9.25 -11.38
CA LYS A 212 -12.32 -8.79 -11.86
C LYS A 212 -12.29 -7.27 -11.93
N ILE A 213 -11.48 -6.65 -11.08
CA ILE A 213 -11.37 -5.18 -11.00
C ILE A 213 -10.02 -4.76 -11.55
N ALA A 214 -10.03 -3.99 -12.63
CA ALA A 214 -8.82 -3.41 -13.18
C ALA A 214 -8.41 -2.17 -12.40
N ILE A 215 -7.11 -2.05 -12.13
CA ILE A 215 -6.54 -0.89 -11.45
C ILE A 215 -5.58 -0.21 -12.42
N SER A 216 -5.92 1.00 -12.86
CA SER A 216 -5.07 1.87 -13.68
C SER A 216 -4.30 2.80 -12.78
N ILE A 217 -3.04 2.48 -12.49
CA ILE A 217 -2.19 3.27 -11.61
C ILE A 217 -0.93 3.68 -12.34
N SER A 218 -0.58 4.95 -12.27
CA SER A 218 0.72 5.45 -12.68
C SER A 218 1.03 6.73 -11.92
N GLU A 219 2.25 6.85 -11.41
CA GLU A 219 2.72 8.09 -10.77
C GLU A 219 2.60 9.28 -11.74
N THR A 220 2.37 10.46 -11.17
CA THR A 220 2.32 11.71 -11.93
C THR A 220 3.17 12.78 -11.25
N PRO A 221 3.95 13.57 -12.01
CA PRO A 221 4.69 14.71 -11.45
C PRO A 221 3.79 15.74 -10.79
N GLU A 222 2.54 15.89 -11.23
CA GLU A 222 1.55 16.80 -10.65
C GLU A 222 1.24 16.49 -9.18
N ALA A 223 1.29 15.22 -8.77
CA ALA A 223 1.08 14.84 -7.37
C ALA A 223 2.10 15.51 -6.45
N LEU A 224 3.37 15.53 -6.84
CA LEU A 224 4.44 16.19 -6.07
C LEU A 224 4.20 17.68 -5.89
N THR A 225 3.70 18.38 -6.92
CA THR A 225 3.39 19.81 -6.82
C THR A 225 2.22 20.10 -5.88
N LYS A 226 1.36 19.12 -5.65
CA LYS A 226 0.27 19.17 -4.66
C LYS A 226 0.70 18.74 -3.26
N GLY A 227 1.97 18.46 -3.02
CA GLY A 227 2.48 17.94 -1.76
C GLY A 227 2.17 16.46 -1.51
N ILE A 228 1.67 15.73 -2.52
CA ILE A 228 1.38 14.30 -2.44
C ILE A 228 2.65 13.54 -2.80
N GLY A 229 3.33 13.02 -1.79
CA GLY A 229 4.53 12.21 -1.96
C GLY A 229 4.23 10.80 -2.52
N LYS A 230 5.28 10.13 -3.02
CA LYS A 230 5.20 8.75 -3.51
C LYS A 230 4.59 7.80 -2.45
N ALA A 231 4.97 7.95 -1.18
CA ALA A 231 4.46 7.09 -0.11
C ALA A 231 2.93 7.11 -0.01
N MET A 232 2.30 8.30 -0.09
CA MET A 232 0.84 8.42 -0.03
C MET A 232 0.16 7.79 -1.26
N PHE A 233 0.83 7.85 -2.41
CA PHE A 233 0.35 7.20 -3.64
C PHE A 233 0.43 5.67 -3.54
N ASP A 234 1.53 5.16 -2.99
CA ASP A 234 1.72 3.74 -2.72
C ASP A 234 0.71 3.26 -1.64
N ASP A 235 0.50 4.01 -0.57
CA ASP A 235 -0.46 3.70 0.50
C ASP A 235 -1.89 3.58 -0.04
N LEU A 236 -2.35 4.52 -0.86
CA LEU A 236 -3.67 4.42 -1.50
C LEU A 236 -3.79 3.17 -2.38
N SER A 237 -2.73 2.85 -3.14
CA SER A 237 -2.70 1.68 -4.01
C SER A 237 -2.79 0.38 -3.20
N VAL A 238 -2.10 0.31 -2.07
CA VAL A 238 -2.17 -0.81 -1.11
C VAL A 238 -3.57 -0.94 -0.53
N GLU A 239 -4.16 0.16 -0.07
CA GLU A 239 -5.50 0.16 0.54
C GLU A 239 -6.58 -0.29 -0.44
N ILE A 240 -6.56 0.23 -1.68
CA ILE A 240 -7.49 -0.20 -2.74
C ILE A 240 -7.35 -1.72 -2.97
N ALA A 241 -6.13 -2.20 -3.20
CA ALA A 241 -5.89 -3.60 -3.51
C ALA A 241 -6.30 -4.52 -2.34
N ARG A 242 -5.92 -4.16 -1.11
CA ARG A 242 -6.23 -4.90 0.11
C ARG A 242 -7.73 -5.08 0.30
N HIS A 243 -8.49 -3.99 0.26
CA HIS A 243 -9.94 -4.05 0.48
C HIS A 243 -10.66 -4.83 -0.62
N LEU A 244 -10.23 -4.72 -1.87
CA LEU A 244 -10.78 -5.51 -2.96
C LEU A 244 -10.49 -7.01 -2.77
N LEU A 245 -9.25 -7.37 -2.45
CA LEU A 245 -8.84 -8.78 -2.26
C LEU A 245 -9.58 -9.44 -1.10
N VAL A 246 -9.71 -8.78 0.06
CA VAL A 246 -10.41 -9.36 1.21
C VAL A 246 -11.92 -9.48 0.98
N THR A 247 -12.50 -8.67 0.10
CA THR A 247 -13.90 -8.81 -0.32
C THR A 247 -14.10 -9.89 -1.40
N GLY A 248 -13.05 -10.59 -1.79
CA GLY A 248 -13.07 -11.69 -2.75
C GLY A 248 -12.99 -11.24 -4.21
N ALA A 249 -12.69 -9.98 -4.49
CA ALA A 249 -12.43 -9.51 -5.84
C ALA A 249 -11.08 -10.04 -6.35
N LYS A 250 -10.93 -10.08 -7.67
CA LYS A 250 -9.71 -10.43 -8.38
C LYS A 250 -9.13 -9.17 -9.01
N LEU A 251 -7.85 -8.93 -8.81
CA LEU A 251 -7.19 -7.76 -9.36
C LEU A 251 -6.71 -8.01 -10.77
N VAL A 252 -6.78 -6.97 -11.62
CA VAL A 252 -6.24 -7.00 -12.99
C VAL A 252 -5.40 -5.75 -13.21
N TYR A 253 -4.20 -5.94 -13.77
CA TYR A 253 -3.29 -4.85 -14.06
C TYR A 253 -2.55 -5.06 -15.38
N GLY A 254 -2.21 -3.98 -16.07
CA GLY A 254 -1.38 -3.99 -17.28
C GLY A 254 -0.06 -3.28 -17.00
N GLY A 255 0.98 -4.04 -16.68
CA GLY A 255 2.26 -3.46 -16.28
C GLY A 255 3.48 -4.29 -16.65
N ASP A 256 4.65 -3.73 -16.38
CA ASP A 256 5.95 -4.38 -16.52
C ASP A 256 6.57 -4.70 -15.15
N LEU A 257 7.76 -5.31 -15.15
CA LEU A 257 8.51 -5.69 -13.94
C LEU A 257 9.54 -4.65 -13.52
N ARG A 258 9.28 -3.38 -13.72
CA ARG A 258 10.19 -2.33 -13.24
C ARG A 258 10.30 -2.34 -11.72
N ILE A 259 11.52 -2.12 -11.22
CA ILE A 259 11.77 -1.95 -9.79
C ILE A 259 10.94 -0.75 -9.29
N GLY A 260 10.18 -0.96 -8.20
CA GLY A 260 9.27 0.04 -7.66
C GLY A 260 7.98 0.25 -8.48
N GLY A 261 7.70 -0.64 -9.46
CA GLY A 261 6.42 -0.67 -10.20
C GLY A 261 5.31 -1.39 -9.44
N PHE A 262 4.07 -1.16 -9.85
CA PHE A 262 2.89 -1.70 -9.16
C PHE A 262 2.65 -3.20 -9.39
N THR A 263 3.22 -3.82 -10.43
CA THR A 263 3.04 -5.26 -10.69
C THR A 263 3.48 -6.11 -9.50
N LYS A 264 4.68 -5.88 -8.96
CA LYS A 264 5.20 -6.64 -7.82
C LYS A 264 4.40 -6.35 -6.56
N LEU A 265 4.07 -5.08 -6.30
CA LEU A 265 3.23 -4.68 -5.17
C LEU A 265 1.88 -5.42 -5.18
N LEU A 266 1.17 -5.43 -6.31
CA LEU A 266 -0.12 -6.10 -6.43
C LEU A 266 -0.01 -7.62 -6.32
N CYS A 267 1.10 -8.20 -6.81
CA CYS A 267 1.42 -9.61 -6.63
C CYS A 267 1.54 -9.97 -5.14
N ASP A 268 2.39 -9.24 -4.41
CA ASP A 268 2.63 -9.48 -2.99
C ASP A 268 1.35 -9.33 -2.16
N LEU A 269 0.54 -8.30 -2.44
CA LEU A 269 -0.76 -8.11 -1.80
C LEU A 269 -1.74 -9.25 -2.11
N SER A 270 -1.77 -9.75 -3.35
CA SER A 270 -2.64 -10.88 -3.72
C SER A 270 -2.27 -12.16 -2.99
N CYS A 271 -0.98 -12.38 -2.74
CA CYS A 271 -0.50 -13.51 -1.95
C CYS A 271 -0.86 -13.38 -0.47
N GLN A 272 -0.85 -12.15 0.05
CA GLN A 272 -1.11 -11.87 1.46
C GLN A 272 -2.61 -11.89 1.80
N TYR A 273 -3.43 -11.22 0.99
CA TYR A 273 -4.84 -10.95 1.26
C TYR A 273 -5.83 -11.84 0.50
N GLY A 274 -5.37 -12.61 -0.49
CA GLY A 274 -6.26 -13.52 -1.21
C GLY A 274 -6.90 -14.54 -0.24
N ILE A 275 -8.22 -14.73 -0.32
CA ILE A 275 -8.96 -15.61 0.59
C ILE A 275 -8.49 -17.05 0.40
N LYS A 276 -7.82 -17.63 1.40
CA LYS A 276 -7.18 -18.95 1.32
C LYS A 276 -8.02 -20.08 1.93
N GLU A 277 -8.94 -19.78 2.84
CA GLU A 277 -9.57 -20.81 3.68
C GLU A 277 -10.64 -21.66 3.01
N LYS A 278 -11.21 -21.22 1.91
CA LYS A 278 -12.29 -21.95 1.19
C LYS A 278 -12.09 -22.02 -0.32
N SER A 279 -11.00 -21.46 -0.83
CA SER A 279 -10.77 -21.43 -2.27
C SER A 279 -10.03 -22.67 -2.73
N ASP A 280 -10.44 -23.19 -3.89
CA ASP A 280 -9.65 -24.10 -4.67
C ASP A 280 -8.19 -23.60 -4.74
N PRO A 281 -7.19 -24.47 -4.50
CA PRO A 281 -5.77 -24.12 -4.67
C PRO A 281 -5.42 -23.51 -6.03
N SER A 282 -6.28 -23.69 -7.04
CA SER A 282 -6.15 -23.07 -8.36
C SER A 282 -6.69 -21.65 -8.48
N THR A 283 -7.30 -21.08 -7.44
CA THR A 283 -7.88 -19.73 -7.52
C THR A 283 -6.80 -18.67 -7.71
N ILE A 284 -6.95 -17.87 -8.77
CA ILE A 284 -6.08 -16.76 -9.13
C ILE A 284 -6.72 -15.47 -8.65
N TYR A 285 -5.99 -14.68 -7.88
CA TYR A 285 -6.44 -13.39 -7.35
C TYR A 285 -5.85 -12.19 -8.07
N PHE A 286 -4.79 -12.39 -8.84
CA PHE A 286 -4.17 -11.34 -9.62
C PHE A 286 -3.82 -11.81 -11.03
N THR A 287 -4.24 -11.06 -12.05
CA THR A 287 -3.90 -11.28 -13.46
C THR A 287 -3.12 -10.06 -13.96
N ASN A 288 -1.90 -10.28 -14.46
CA ASN A 288 -1.10 -9.22 -15.07
C ASN A 288 -0.98 -9.42 -16.58
N TYR A 289 -1.34 -8.38 -17.34
CA TYR A 289 -1.23 -8.33 -18.78
C TYR A 289 0.10 -7.72 -19.20
N PHE A 290 0.84 -8.41 -20.06
CA PHE A 290 2.10 -7.95 -20.62
C PHE A 290 1.98 -7.75 -22.11
N ALA A 291 2.23 -6.51 -22.57
CA ALA A 291 2.28 -6.19 -23.98
C ALA A 291 3.56 -6.75 -24.64
N TRP A 292 3.49 -7.05 -25.92
CA TRP A 292 4.68 -7.25 -26.74
C TRP A 292 5.38 -5.89 -26.98
N PRO A 293 6.72 -5.80 -27.03
CA PRO A 293 7.72 -6.86 -26.82
C PRO A 293 8.13 -7.01 -25.34
N ILE A 294 7.41 -6.37 -24.40
CA ILE A 294 7.76 -6.33 -22.97
C ILE A 294 7.79 -7.76 -22.39
N PHE A 295 6.83 -8.61 -22.76
CA PHE A 295 6.79 -9.98 -22.25
C PHE A 295 7.98 -10.85 -22.67
N ASN A 296 8.76 -10.45 -23.70
CA ASN A 296 9.97 -11.13 -24.11
C ASN A 296 11.13 -10.91 -23.11
N ARG A 297 10.99 -9.98 -22.17
CA ARG A 297 11.94 -9.78 -21.05
C ARG A 297 11.67 -10.68 -19.86
N LEU A 298 10.51 -11.34 -19.80
CA LEU A 298 10.19 -12.24 -18.70
C LEU A 298 11.15 -13.42 -18.69
N SER A 299 11.91 -13.56 -17.61
CA SER A 299 12.79 -14.70 -17.38
C SER A 299 12.00 -15.94 -16.97
N LYS A 300 12.62 -17.11 -17.03
CA LYS A 300 12.03 -18.34 -16.48
C LYS A 300 11.82 -18.24 -14.96
N SER A 301 12.70 -17.48 -14.28
CA SER A 301 12.58 -17.23 -12.85
C SER A 301 11.35 -16.39 -12.53
N ASP A 302 11.12 -15.30 -13.28
CA ASP A 302 9.93 -14.45 -13.10
C ASP A 302 8.64 -15.25 -13.28
N ILE A 303 8.59 -16.08 -14.33
CA ILE A 303 7.42 -16.92 -14.60
C ILE A 303 7.20 -17.96 -13.49
N ALA A 304 8.28 -18.54 -12.96
CA ALA A 304 8.19 -19.51 -11.85
C ALA A 304 7.71 -18.84 -10.55
N GLU A 305 8.20 -17.65 -10.24
CA GLU A 305 7.76 -16.84 -9.09
C GLU A 305 6.27 -16.52 -9.17
N PHE A 306 5.81 -15.95 -10.29
CA PHE A 306 4.39 -15.66 -10.48
C PHE A 306 3.50 -16.89 -10.39
N LYS A 307 3.94 -18.03 -10.93
CA LYS A 307 3.20 -19.28 -10.82
C LYS A 307 3.10 -19.77 -9.37
N TYR A 308 4.17 -19.65 -8.61
CA TYR A 308 4.18 -19.97 -7.17
C TYR A 308 3.21 -19.04 -6.42
N ASP A 309 3.21 -17.76 -6.73
CA ASP A 309 2.36 -16.73 -6.14
C ASP A 309 0.91 -16.75 -6.67
N ARG A 310 0.56 -17.71 -7.53
CA ARG A 310 -0.78 -17.84 -8.15
C ARG A 310 -1.21 -16.60 -8.93
N VAL A 311 -0.26 -15.97 -9.59
CA VAL A 311 -0.51 -14.86 -10.50
C VAL A 311 -0.63 -15.38 -11.92
N GLU A 312 -1.70 -15.00 -12.59
CA GLU A 312 -1.87 -15.27 -14.01
C GLU A 312 -1.09 -14.26 -14.84
N ILE A 313 -0.24 -14.77 -15.73
CA ILE A 313 0.47 -13.95 -16.73
C ILE A 313 -0.25 -14.09 -18.07
N VAL A 314 -0.77 -12.98 -18.59
CA VAL A 314 -1.34 -12.92 -19.93
C VAL A 314 -0.35 -12.21 -20.86
N LYS A 315 0.17 -12.93 -21.86
CA LYS A 315 0.95 -12.37 -22.95
C LYS A 315 -0.01 -12.03 -24.07
N THR A 316 -0.18 -10.74 -24.35
CA THR A 316 -1.17 -10.28 -25.33
C THR A 316 -0.73 -10.48 -26.76
N GLU A 317 -1.65 -10.34 -27.70
CA GLU A 317 -1.38 -10.52 -29.12
C GLU A 317 -0.26 -9.59 -29.63
N ILE A 318 0.52 -10.13 -30.58
CA ILE A 318 1.57 -9.37 -31.25
C ILE A 318 0.92 -8.54 -32.40
N PRO A 319 1.27 -7.26 -32.56
CA PRO A 319 0.75 -6.43 -33.60
C PRO A 319 0.95 -7.07 -34.99
N LYS A 320 -0.05 -6.90 -35.89
CA LYS A 320 0.07 -7.33 -37.27
C LYS A 320 1.24 -6.62 -37.95
N GLY A 321 1.94 -7.32 -38.81
CA GLY A 321 3.08 -6.79 -39.60
C GLY A 321 4.45 -6.94 -38.91
N VAL A 322 4.52 -7.57 -37.72
CA VAL A 322 5.80 -7.94 -37.10
C VAL A 322 6.36 -9.18 -37.80
N GLY A 323 7.63 -9.10 -38.24
CA GLY A 323 8.32 -10.24 -38.86
C GLY A 323 8.54 -11.39 -37.88
N GLU A 324 8.52 -12.63 -38.37
CA GLU A 324 8.68 -13.82 -37.51
C GLU A 324 9.97 -13.78 -36.65
N GLU A 325 11.06 -13.27 -37.27
CA GLU A 325 12.36 -13.13 -36.58
C GLU A 325 12.37 -12.13 -35.42
N ASP A 326 11.41 -11.20 -35.35
CA ASP A 326 11.33 -10.15 -34.34
C ASP A 326 10.31 -10.47 -33.22
N LYS A 327 9.41 -11.41 -33.45
CA LYS A 327 8.38 -11.78 -32.45
C LYS A 327 8.94 -12.17 -31.10
N GLY A 328 10.09 -12.86 -31.09
CA GLY A 328 10.77 -13.30 -29.84
C GLY A 328 11.75 -12.30 -29.25
N LYS A 329 11.97 -11.15 -29.91
CA LYS A 329 12.95 -10.17 -29.46
C LYS A 329 12.34 -9.05 -28.64
N PHE A 330 13.10 -8.55 -27.67
CA PHE A 330 12.81 -7.29 -27.00
C PHE A 330 13.54 -6.14 -27.71
N PHE A 331 12.91 -4.99 -27.76
CA PHE A 331 13.54 -3.74 -28.21
C PHE A 331 12.94 -2.54 -27.47
N GLU A 332 13.71 -1.48 -27.37
CA GLU A 332 13.21 -0.19 -26.89
C GLU A 332 12.65 0.63 -28.06
N PRO A 333 11.62 1.47 -27.83
CA PRO A 333 10.98 2.30 -28.87
C PRO A 333 11.84 3.51 -29.24
N THR A 334 13.02 3.29 -29.82
CA THR A 334 14.02 4.33 -30.12
C THR A 334 13.86 4.94 -31.51
N THR A 335 13.12 4.30 -32.42
CA THR A 335 12.83 4.82 -33.75
C THR A 335 11.32 4.98 -33.95
N PRO A 336 10.85 5.87 -34.86
CA PRO A 336 9.41 6.08 -35.08
C PRO A 336 8.64 4.81 -35.40
N SER A 337 9.20 3.91 -36.20
CA SER A 337 8.59 2.61 -36.52
C SER A 337 8.47 1.71 -35.29
N LYS A 338 9.51 1.64 -34.43
CA LYS A 338 9.47 0.90 -33.17
C LYS A 338 8.52 1.53 -32.18
N MET A 339 8.45 2.88 -32.13
CA MET A 339 7.47 3.62 -31.32
C MET A 339 6.04 3.26 -31.73
N PHE A 340 5.77 3.18 -33.03
CA PHE A 340 4.46 2.80 -33.55
C PHE A 340 4.08 1.36 -33.15
N LEU A 341 4.98 0.41 -33.34
CA LEU A 341 4.76 -0.98 -32.92
C LEU A 341 4.50 -1.10 -31.42
N TRP A 342 5.29 -0.38 -30.63
CA TRP A 342 5.14 -0.35 -29.18
C TRP A 342 3.79 0.24 -28.75
N ALA A 343 3.40 1.37 -29.35
CA ALA A 343 2.12 2.02 -29.07
C ALA A 343 0.93 1.11 -29.43
N ASN A 344 0.99 0.42 -30.57
CA ASN A 344 -0.02 -0.53 -30.97
C ASN A 344 -0.12 -1.73 -30.01
N SER A 345 1.02 -2.26 -29.56
CA SER A 345 1.06 -3.36 -28.60
C SER A 345 0.40 -2.99 -27.28
N LEU A 346 0.66 -1.77 -26.79
CA LEU A 346 0.00 -1.26 -25.58
C LEU A 346 -1.52 -1.11 -25.78
N SER A 347 -1.96 -0.64 -26.96
CA SER A 347 -3.39 -0.54 -27.29
C SER A 347 -4.08 -1.90 -27.37
N ILE A 348 -3.41 -2.91 -27.94
CA ILE A 348 -3.91 -4.30 -27.98
C ILE A 348 -4.06 -4.82 -26.54
N MET A 349 -3.02 -4.69 -25.73
CA MET A 349 -3.03 -5.13 -24.33
C MET A 349 -4.19 -4.51 -23.56
N ARG A 350 -4.42 -3.20 -23.68
CA ARG A 350 -5.50 -2.51 -22.96
C ARG A 350 -6.89 -2.99 -23.40
N LYS A 351 -7.07 -3.23 -24.70
CA LYS A 351 -8.32 -3.79 -25.24
C LYS A 351 -8.58 -5.21 -24.75
N GLU A 352 -7.59 -6.11 -24.85
CA GLU A 352 -7.72 -7.48 -24.35
C GLU A 352 -7.98 -7.52 -22.84
N MET A 353 -7.28 -6.68 -22.09
CA MET A 353 -7.50 -6.57 -20.65
C MET A 353 -8.92 -6.15 -20.32
N GLU A 354 -9.46 -5.15 -21.05
CA GLU A 354 -10.80 -4.62 -20.81
C GLU A 354 -11.92 -5.61 -21.17
N GLU A 355 -11.69 -6.56 -22.07
CA GLU A 355 -12.64 -7.66 -22.35
C GLU A 355 -12.85 -8.58 -21.14
N ASN A 356 -11.90 -8.61 -20.21
CA ASN A 356 -11.83 -9.58 -19.14
C ASN A 356 -12.01 -8.97 -17.74
N VAL A 357 -12.53 -7.73 -17.63
CA VAL A 357 -12.77 -7.06 -16.36
C VAL A 357 -14.23 -6.66 -16.17
N ASN A 358 -14.61 -6.38 -14.93
CA ASN A 358 -15.97 -5.98 -14.60
C ASN A 358 -16.08 -4.50 -14.20
N ALA A 359 -14.99 -3.89 -13.72
CA ALA A 359 -14.91 -2.49 -13.37
C ALA A 359 -13.47 -1.98 -13.43
N ARG A 360 -13.30 -0.66 -13.42
CA ARG A 360 -11.98 -0.03 -13.47
C ARG A 360 -11.85 1.11 -12.47
N ILE A 361 -10.75 1.11 -11.72
CA ILE A 361 -10.34 2.20 -10.84
C ILE A 361 -9.17 2.91 -11.52
N VAL A 362 -9.22 4.25 -11.55
CA VAL A 362 -8.29 5.10 -12.31
C VAL A 362 -7.62 6.11 -11.40
N LEU A 363 -6.28 6.05 -11.28
CA LEU A 363 -5.48 6.84 -10.37
C LEU A 363 -4.22 7.42 -11.04
N GLY A 364 -4.06 8.73 -10.98
CA GLY A 364 -2.87 9.44 -11.47
C GLY A 364 -2.70 9.39 -12.99
N GLY A 365 -1.51 9.04 -13.44
CA GLY A 365 -1.17 8.86 -14.86
C GLY A 365 -0.46 10.04 -15.50
N LYS A 366 0.60 9.73 -16.26
CA LYS A 366 1.34 10.73 -17.04
C LYS A 366 0.51 11.21 -18.21
N ILE A 367 0.46 12.51 -18.45
CA ILE A 367 -0.19 13.13 -19.61
C ILE A 367 0.80 13.48 -20.73
N VAL A 368 2.10 13.50 -20.41
CA VAL A 368 3.22 13.67 -21.34
C VAL A 368 4.30 12.61 -21.08
N ASN A 369 5.24 12.43 -22.01
CA ASN A 369 6.34 11.46 -21.89
C ASN A 369 5.86 9.99 -21.75
N PHE A 370 4.79 9.61 -22.40
CA PHE A 370 4.27 8.26 -22.48
C PHE A 370 4.72 7.57 -23.80
N LYS A 371 4.62 6.23 -23.84
CA LYS A 371 5.05 5.40 -24.99
C LYS A 371 3.89 4.87 -25.85
N GLY A 372 2.65 5.25 -25.57
CA GLY A 372 1.44 4.80 -26.25
C GLY A 372 0.98 5.74 -27.37
N ARG A 373 -0.17 5.44 -27.96
CA ARG A 373 -0.88 6.34 -28.90
C ARG A 373 -1.47 7.55 -28.20
N MET A 374 -1.76 7.41 -26.92
CA MET A 374 -2.12 8.47 -25.97
C MET A 374 -1.63 8.06 -24.57
N ALA A 375 -1.81 8.93 -23.58
CA ALA A 375 -1.55 8.60 -22.18
C ALA A 375 -2.28 7.30 -21.81
N GLY A 376 -1.57 6.36 -21.16
CA GLY A 376 -2.08 5.01 -20.95
C GLY A 376 -3.42 4.98 -20.23
N ILE A 377 -3.55 5.78 -19.18
CA ILE A 377 -4.77 5.88 -18.37
C ILE A 377 -5.95 6.45 -19.19
N PHE A 378 -5.71 7.38 -20.13
CA PHE A 378 -6.77 7.83 -21.03
C PHE A 378 -7.31 6.69 -21.88
N GLU A 379 -6.41 5.90 -22.50
CA GLU A 379 -6.81 4.79 -23.35
C GLU A 379 -7.55 3.70 -22.57
N GLU A 380 -7.11 3.39 -21.35
CA GLU A 380 -7.78 2.44 -20.47
C GLU A 380 -9.18 2.91 -20.05
N ALA A 381 -9.33 4.20 -19.70
CA ALA A 381 -10.63 4.78 -19.38
C ALA A 381 -11.58 4.79 -20.61
N ILE A 382 -11.04 5.07 -21.81
CA ILE A 382 -11.80 4.98 -23.07
C ILE A 382 -12.28 3.55 -23.31
N CYS A 383 -11.43 2.55 -23.13
CA CYS A 383 -11.84 1.15 -23.26
C CYS A 383 -12.97 0.81 -22.27
N ALA A 384 -12.85 1.24 -21.02
CA ALA A 384 -13.87 0.98 -20.01
C ALA A 384 -15.23 1.63 -20.31
N ILE A 385 -15.25 2.90 -20.75
CA ILE A 385 -16.50 3.58 -21.11
C ILE A 385 -17.15 2.96 -22.36
N GLN A 386 -16.34 2.49 -23.32
CA GLN A 386 -16.83 1.79 -24.52
C GLN A 386 -17.50 0.46 -24.17
N LYS A 387 -16.95 -0.27 -23.20
CA LYS A 387 -17.51 -1.53 -22.69
C LYS A 387 -18.64 -1.31 -21.67
N LYS A 388 -18.90 -0.07 -21.30
CA LYS A 388 -19.90 0.30 -20.30
C LYS A 388 -19.59 -0.27 -18.92
N HIS A 389 -18.32 -0.47 -18.59
CA HIS A 389 -17.89 -0.89 -17.28
C HIS A 389 -17.95 0.28 -16.29
N PRO A 390 -18.22 0.01 -15.01
CA PRO A 390 -18.10 1.00 -13.93
C PRO A 390 -16.69 1.60 -13.87
N ILE A 391 -16.59 2.94 -13.79
CA ILE A 391 -15.31 3.67 -13.73
C ILE A 391 -15.27 4.53 -12.48
N TYR A 392 -14.20 4.37 -11.68
CA TYR A 392 -13.94 5.16 -10.47
C TYR A 392 -12.74 6.07 -10.72
N LEU A 393 -12.96 7.39 -10.81
CA LEU A 393 -11.93 8.38 -11.12
C LEU A 393 -11.40 9.04 -9.86
N LEU A 394 -10.13 8.85 -9.53
CA LEU A 394 -9.46 9.42 -8.36
C LEU A 394 -8.67 10.66 -8.81
N GLY A 395 -9.36 11.79 -8.99
CA GLY A 395 -8.78 13.01 -9.55
C GLY A 395 -7.94 13.83 -8.56
N GLY A 396 -8.15 13.67 -7.24
CA GLY A 396 -7.42 14.41 -6.20
C GLY A 396 -5.90 14.27 -6.31
N PHE A 397 -5.43 13.11 -6.77
CA PHE A 397 -4.01 12.79 -6.97
C PHE A 397 -3.41 13.37 -8.26
N GLY A 398 -4.19 14.05 -9.09
CA GLY A 398 -3.70 14.70 -10.31
C GLY A 398 -3.54 13.75 -11.51
N GLY A 399 -2.81 14.20 -12.52
CA GLY A 399 -2.49 13.45 -13.73
C GLY A 399 -3.67 13.20 -14.67
N ALA A 400 -3.58 12.12 -15.46
CA ALA A 400 -4.59 11.78 -16.46
C ALA A 400 -5.98 11.56 -15.83
N SER A 401 -6.07 10.97 -14.63
CA SER A 401 -7.32 10.83 -13.90
C SER A 401 -7.99 12.18 -13.65
N ALA A 402 -7.24 13.18 -13.15
CA ALA A 402 -7.75 14.54 -12.95
C ALA A 402 -8.15 15.21 -14.26
N GLN A 403 -7.43 14.97 -15.36
CA GLN A 403 -7.76 15.54 -16.67
C GLN A 403 -9.08 14.97 -17.22
N ILE A 404 -9.37 13.70 -16.98
CA ILE A 404 -10.69 13.11 -17.34
C ILE A 404 -11.81 13.81 -16.54
N VAL A 405 -11.60 14.06 -15.25
CA VAL A 405 -12.55 14.82 -14.43
C VAL A 405 -12.76 16.23 -14.98
N LYS A 406 -11.68 16.93 -15.36
CA LYS A 406 -11.75 18.27 -16.00
C LYS A 406 -12.49 18.24 -17.34
N LEU A 407 -12.31 17.20 -18.16
CA LEU A 407 -13.08 17.01 -19.39
C LEU A 407 -14.58 16.91 -19.07
N MET A 408 -14.97 16.11 -18.09
CA MET A 408 -16.36 15.95 -17.68
C MET A 408 -16.99 17.25 -17.21
N LYS A 409 -16.21 18.08 -16.51
CA LYS A 409 -16.62 19.41 -16.01
C LYS A 409 -16.57 20.52 -17.07
N GLY A 410 -16.05 20.25 -18.26
CA GLY A 410 -15.86 21.27 -19.31
C GLY A 410 -14.73 22.26 -19.03
N GLU A 411 -13.81 21.92 -18.10
CA GLU A 411 -12.67 22.77 -17.75
C GLU A 411 -11.48 22.62 -18.71
N THR A 412 -11.48 21.56 -19.53
CA THR A 412 -10.51 21.30 -20.59
C THR A 412 -11.18 20.58 -21.76
N THR A 413 -10.46 20.43 -22.90
CA THR A 413 -10.96 19.72 -24.07
C THR A 413 -9.97 18.66 -24.54
N ALA A 414 -10.44 17.68 -25.32
CA ALA A 414 -9.60 16.64 -25.92
C ALA A 414 -8.52 17.24 -26.81
N GLU A 415 -8.86 18.29 -27.57
CA GLU A 415 -7.93 19.02 -28.42
C GLU A 415 -6.79 19.65 -27.62
N LYS A 416 -7.11 20.32 -26.51
CA LYS A 416 -6.11 20.95 -25.65
C LYS A 416 -5.15 19.91 -25.07
N LEU A 417 -5.66 18.76 -24.60
CA LEU A 417 -4.83 17.67 -24.08
C LEU A 417 -3.96 17.05 -25.18
N PHE A 418 -4.44 16.99 -26.42
CA PHE A 418 -3.67 16.53 -27.55
C PHE A 418 -2.53 17.50 -27.89
N GLU A 419 -2.79 18.81 -27.91
CA GLU A 419 -1.75 19.82 -28.13
C GLU A 419 -0.69 19.77 -27.02
N GLU A 420 -1.09 19.56 -25.76
CA GLU A 420 -0.16 19.37 -24.65
C GLU A 420 0.71 18.12 -24.85
N ALA A 421 0.14 17.01 -25.27
CA ALA A 421 0.89 15.78 -25.56
C ALA A 421 1.92 15.98 -26.67
N LYS A 422 1.60 16.80 -27.69
CA LYS A 422 2.49 17.15 -28.80
C LYS A 422 3.68 18.03 -28.40
N THR A 423 3.75 18.53 -27.16
CA THR A 423 4.97 19.19 -26.67
C THR A 423 6.16 18.26 -26.56
N ASN A 424 5.94 16.94 -26.50
CA ASN A 424 6.98 15.93 -26.50
C ASN A 424 7.48 15.63 -27.92
N GLU A 425 8.77 15.82 -28.16
CA GLU A 425 9.40 15.66 -29.47
C GLU A 425 9.33 14.23 -30.03
N ASP A 426 9.45 13.21 -29.17
CA ASP A 426 9.34 11.82 -29.63
C ASP A 426 7.89 11.48 -30.02
N TYR A 427 6.92 12.07 -29.34
CA TYR A 427 5.51 11.91 -29.70
C TYR A 427 5.18 12.61 -31.03
N LYS A 428 5.77 13.78 -31.32
CA LYS A 428 5.66 14.41 -32.64
C LYS A 428 6.20 13.52 -33.74
N LYS A 429 7.41 12.95 -33.55
CA LYS A 429 8.01 12.02 -34.53
C LYS A 429 7.12 10.81 -34.78
N LEU A 430 6.45 10.29 -33.75
CA LEU A 430 5.50 9.18 -33.92
C LEU A 430 4.30 9.60 -34.78
N ILE A 431 3.72 10.78 -34.51
CA ILE A 431 2.58 11.32 -35.30
C ILE A 431 2.97 11.52 -36.74
N GLU A 432 4.10 12.18 -37.00
CA GLU A 432 4.63 12.42 -38.36
C GLU A 432 4.88 11.09 -39.12
N TYR A 433 5.46 10.10 -38.43
CA TYR A 433 5.67 8.77 -39.00
C TYR A 433 4.34 8.11 -39.39
N CYS A 434 3.31 8.21 -38.57
CA CYS A 434 1.99 7.65 -38.89
C CYS A 434 1.38 8.34 -40.10
N GLN A 435 1.53 9.66 -40.22
CA GLN A 435 1.04 10.41 -41.39
C GLN A 435 1.78 10.05 -42.67
N MET A 436 3.12 10.01 -42.65
CA MET A 436 3.96 9.67 -43.80
C MET A 436 3.78 8.24 -44.29
N SER A 437 3.49 7.32 -43.36
CA SER A 437 3.34 5.88 -43.67
C SER A 437 1.89 5.47 -43.93
N CYS A 438 0.96 6.40 -44.08
CA CYS A 438 -0.47 6.14 -44.23
C CYS A 438 -1.06 5.19 -43.19
N LEU A 439 -0.55 5.28 -41.97
CA LEU A 439 -1.02 4.53 -40.80
C LEU A 439 -2.20 5.24 -40.12
N PRO A 440 -2.98 4.56 -39.28
CA PRO A 440 -4.09 5.18 -38.56
C PRO A 440 -3.67 6.43 -37.81
N THR A 441 -4.37 7.54 -38.03
CA THR A 441 -4.11 8.83 -37.40
C THR A 441 -4.19 8.73 -35.89
N ILE A 442 -3.23 9.36 -35.22
CA ILE A 442 -3.25 9.51 -33.78
C ILE A 442 -3.96 10.83 -33.46
N ASN A 443 -5.05 10.76 -32.72
CA ASN A 443 -5.79 11.90 -32.18
C ASN A 443 -6.42 11.55 -30.85
N TYR A 444 -7.06 12.52 -30.19
CA TYR A 444 -7.74 12.34 -28.91
C TYR A 444 -9.27 12.42 -29.01
N ASP A 445 -9.83 12.24 -30.22
CA ASP A 445 -11.28 12.34 -30.46
C ASP A 445 -12.11 11.42 -29.55
N GLU A 446 -11.55 10.26 -29.18
CA GLU A 446 -12.25 9.33 -28.29
C GLU A 446 -12.41 9.87 -26.86
N LEU A 447 -11.59 10.83 -26.42
CA LEU A 447 -11.76 11.49 -25.13
C LEU A 447 -13.01 12.39 -25.08
N LYS A 448 -13.56 12.79 -26.23
CA LYS A 448 -14.84 13.52 -26.32
C LYS A 448 -16.00 12.74 -25.70
N LYS A 449 -15.84 11.43 -25.49
CA LYS A 449 -16.83 10.62 -24.75
C LYS A 449 -16.96 11.05 -23.28
N PHE A 450 -15.98 11.74 -22.74
CA PHE A 450 -16.00 12.31 -21.38
C PHE A 450 -16.36 13.80 -21.36
N GLU A 451 -16.19 14.54 -22.48
CA GLU A 451 -16.39 15.98 -22.50
C GLU A 451 -17.83 16.38 -22.18
N ASN A 452 -18.00 17.24 -21.18
CA ASN A 452 -19.31 17.77 -20.75
C ASN A 452 -20.38 16.66 -20.53
N LYS A 453 -19.95 15.50 -20.02
CA LYS A 453 -20.84 14.37 -19.77
C LYS A 453 -21.31 14.34 -18.33
N ASP A 454 -22.58 13.94 -18.16
CA ASP A 454 -23.13 13.61 -16.85
C ASP A 454 -22.38 12.44 -16.22
N TYR A 455 -22.21 12.46 -14.89
CA TYR A 455 -21.47 11.43 -14.16
C TYR A 455 -22.10 10.04 -14.24
N GLN A 456 -23.38 9.92 -14.63
CA GLN A 456 -24.04 8.65 -14.91
C GLN A 456 -23.32 7.83 -16.00
N VAL A 457 -22.55 8.47 -16.89
CA VAL A 457 -21.76 7.77 -17.89
C VAL A 457 -20.72 6.84 -17.26
N LEU A 458 -20.27 7.13 -16.03
CA LEU A 458 -19.30 6.32 -15.29
C LEU A 458 -19.90 5.01 -14.76
N ARG A 459 -21.23 4.90 -14.66
CA ARG A 459 -21.96 3.69 -14.22
C ARG A 459 -21.46 3.09 -12.90
N ASN A 460 -20.82 3.89 -12.07
CA ASN A 460 -20.11 3.43 -10.89
C ASN A 460 -20.96 3.32 -9.62
N GLY A 461 -22.30 3.47 -9.74
CA GLY A 461 -23.22 3.34 -8.62
C GLY A 461 -23.22 4.51 -7.63
N LEU A 462 -22.38 5.53 -7.87
CA LEU A 462 -22.30 6.73 -7.04
C LEU A 462 -23.23 7.82 -7.59
N ASP A 463 -23.80 8.61 -6.70
CA ASP A 463 -24.52 9.82 -7.08
C ASP A 463 -23.57 10.96 -7.45
N LYS A 464 -24.13 12.15 -7.75
CA LYS A 464 -23.34 13.29 -8.20
C LYS A 464 -22.39 13.79 -7.11
N ASP A 465 -22.89 13.92 -5.88
CA ASP A 465 -22.11 14.47 -4.77
C ASP A 465 -21.01 13.49 -4.33
N GLU A 466 -21.32 12.20 -4.31
CA GLU A 466 -20.35 11.13 -4.07
C GLU A 466 -19.22 11.11 -5.13
N ASN A 467 -19.56 11.31 -6.41
CA ASN A 467 -18.56 11.43 -7.46
C ASN A 467 -17.72 12.69 -7.30
N GLU A 468 -18.30 13.82 -6.92
CA GLU A 468 -17.55 15.05 -6.66
C GLU A 468 -16.55 14.88 -5.50
N ILE A 469 -16.94 14.18 -4.45
CA ILE A 469 -16.02 13.83 -3.36
C ILE A 469 -14.90 12.95 -3.89
N LEU A 470 -15.21 11.86 -4.60
CA LEU A 470 -14.22 10.93 -5.14
C LEU A 470 -13.24 11.61 -6.11
N PHE A 471 -13.70 12.58 -6.90
CA PHE A 471 -12.87 13.31 -7.85
C PHE A 471 -11.84 14.24 -7.19
N ASN A 472 -12.11 14.71 -5.97
CA ASN A 472 -11.30 15.74 -5.32
C ASN A 472 -10.59 15.22 -4.05
N SER A 473 -11.08 14.15 -3.44
CA SER A 473 -10.56 13.63 -2.19
C SER A 473 -9.13 13.08 -2.32
N ILE A 474 -8.32 13.34 -1.30
CA ILE A 474 -7.03 12.70 -1.03
C ILE A 474 -7.08 11.89 0.27
N ASN A 475 -8.25 11.82 0.92
CA ASN A 475 -8.48 11.05 2.13
C ASN A 475 -8.68 9.58 1.78
N ILE A 476 -7.69 8.75 2.10
CA ILE A 476 -7.70 7.33 1.72
C ILE A 476 -8.92 6.57 2.24
N PRO A 477 -9.30 6.63 3.54
CA PRO A 477 -10.52 5.99 4.05
C PRO A 477 -11.80 6.42 3.32
N GLU A 478 -11.95 7.69 3.00
CA GLU A 478 -13.10 8.22 2.27
C GLU A 478 -13.17 7.67 0.84
N ILE A 479 -12.05 7.65 0.14
CA ILE A 479 -11.91 7.07 -1.21
C ILE A 479 -12.31 5.60 -1.21
N ILE A 480 -11.76 4.80 -0.27
CA ILE A 480 -12.07 3.38 -0.15
C ILE A 480 -13.55 3.14 0.12
N SER A 481 -14.14 3.90 1.04
CA SER A 481 -15.57 3.83 1.36
C SER A 481 -16.45 4.07 0.13
N LEU A 482 -16.13 5.10 -0.66
CA LEU A 482 -16.87 5.43 -1.89
C LEU A 482 -16.69 4.35 -2.97
N ILE A 483 -15.47 3.85 -3.19
CA ILE A 483 -15.22 2.76 -4.15
C ILE A 483 -16.04 1.53 -3.78
N LEU A 484 -15.97 1.06 -2.54
CA LEU A 484 -16.69 -0.13 -2.09
C LEU A 484 -18.21 0.06 -2.16
N LYS A 485 -18.72 1.23 -1.75
CA LYS A 485 -20.14 1.59 -1.88
C LYS A 485 -20.60 1.55 -3.33
N GLY A 486 -19.81 2.19 -4.21
CA GLY A 486 -20.12 2.26 -5.63
C GLY A 486 -20.11 0.89 -6.30
N ILE A 487 -19.09 0.07 -6.06
CA ILE A 487 -18.98 -1.29 -6.59
C ILE A 487 -20.18 -2.14 -6.12
N ASN A 488 -20.51 -2.09 -4.84
CA ASN A 488 -21.67 -2.82 -4.31
C ASN A 488 -22.98 -2.42 -5.01
N LYS A 489 -23.22 -1.13 -5.21
CA LYS A 489 -24.41 -0.65 -5.94
C LYS A 489 -24.36 -1.07 -7.41
N ALA A 490 -23.21 -0.96 -8.08
CA ALA A 490 -23.10 -1.26 -9.51
C ALA A 490 -23.32 -2.75 -9.86
N PHE A 491 -23.06 -3.68 -8.93
CA PHE A 491 -23.21 -5.12 -9.15
C PHE A 491 -24.42 -5.75 -8.45
N ASN A 492 -25.20 -4.99 -7.69
CA ASN A 492 -26.40 -5.49 -7.03
C ASN A 492 -27.71 -5.18 -7.80
N TYR A 493 -27.61 -4.82 -9.10
CA TYR A 493 -28.74 -4.65 -10.00
C TYR A 493 -28.86 -5.80 -10.99
#